data_6829d69192a0f619e07b5e7e535696ae
#
_entry.id   6829d69192a0f619e07b5e7e535696ae
#
_cell.length_a   1.000
_cell.length_b   1.000
_cell.length_c   1.000
_cell.angle_alpha   90.00
_cell.angle_beta   90.00
_cell.angle_gamma   90.00
#
_symmetry.space_group_name_H-M   'P 1'
#
loop_
_entity.id
_entity.type
_entity.pdbx_description
1 polymer ?
#
loop_
_entity_poly.entity_id
_entity_poly.type
_entity_poly.pdbx_seq_one_letter_code
_entity_poly.pdbx_strand_id
1 'polypeptide(L)'
;EEVREFVDRATDRDPDPAVRDALAGVEPLAPAPTRRVRDRCLATADAEQFAAAEAAFPELSVEVVEDARGPAELARSYATVIALDERFAGVDVDGDVRVRPDAMAVPDEIVPERVLAFFAENPSRLLPAADVAETTAPDPDCDPEELRDALDRVTDDGTVVGDAELDRLSTAVDDLDAAVGTAESVANDRLRDAIRERDVTIEGTDFLSLVEQGARVDSLLDRELADEYADATDAAREHLIEALELEPEEAGFAERAFPEDPSFPVAHEESVVSRLRTELKTARDRRAARLKRELAADLSGLREPAESLVGDALEVDVELAIARFAADFECTLPTFVGGEPVADGGALDGDVGRDAGADGRGAGGVGIAIEGGRSPLLDVAFAEVDPVDYAVSGPTLLSGVNSGGKTSTLDLVALVVVLAQMGLPVPAERVELERFSELHYYAKTQGTLDAGAFESTLRDFR
;
A
#
# COMPACT_ATOMS: atom_id res chain seq x y z
N GLU A 1 -0.75 -13.97 32.20
CA GLU A 1 0.54 -14.71 31.98
C GLU A 1 1.23 -14.13 30.74
N GLU A 2 0.56 -14.05 29.60
CA GLU A 2 1.10 -13.50 28.33
C GLU A 2 1.64 -12.07 28.46
N VAL A 3 0.87 -11.15 29.11
CA VAL A 3 1.32 -9.77 29.34
C VAL A 3 2.57 -9.71 30.22
N ARG A 4 2.68 -10.59 31.20
CA ARG A 4 3.84 -10.64 32.09
C ARG A 4 5.08 -11.15 31.36
N GLU A 5 4.95 -12.18 30.53
CA GLU A 5 6.04 -12.67 29.69
C GLU A 5 6.52 -11.61 28.69
N PHE A 6 5.57 -10.84 28.12
CA PHE A 6 5.88 -9.71 27.25
C PHE A 6 6.68 -8.62 27.99
N VAL A 7 6.23 -8.22 29.19
CA VAL A 7 6.91 -7.20 29.99
C VAL A 7 8.28 -7.67 30.48
N ASP A 8 8.42 -8.93 30.85
CA ASP A 8 9.70 -9.52 31.26
C ASP A 8 10.70 -9.49 30.08
N ARG A 9 10.25 -9.83 28.85
CA ARG A 9 11.10 -9.68 27.65
C ARG A 9 11.43 -8.23 27.36
N ALA A 10 10.46 -7.32 27.49
CA ALA A 10 10.66 -5.92 27.22
C ALA A 10 11.72 -5.28 28.14
N THR A 11 11.69 -5.59 29.44
CA THR A 11 12.62 -5.04 30.42
C THR A 11 14.06 -5.58 30.28
N ASP A 12 14.23 -6.75 29.66
CA ASP A 12 15.55 -7.37 29.42
C ASP A 12 16.19 -6.90 28.10
N ARG A 13 15.49 -6.16 27.24
CA ARG A 13 16.07 -5.68 25.97
C ARG A 13 17.04 -4.52 26.18
N ASP A 14 18.25 -4.69 25.64
CA ASP A 14 19.22 -3.60 25.51
C ASP A 14 19.02 -2.94 24.12
N PRO A 15 18.65 -1.65 24.05
CA PRO A 15 18.31 -1.00 22.80
C PRO A 15 19.53 -0.75 21.92
N ASP A 16 19.69 -1.52 20.84
CA ASP A 16 20.66 -1.25 19.79
C ASP A 16 20.33 0.11 19.11
N PRO A 17 21.30 1.03 18.96
CA PRO A 17 21.09 2.27 18.24
C PRO A 17 20.56 2.08 16.81
N ALA A 18 20.99 1.04 16.08
CA ALA A 18 20.53 0.75 14.73
C ALA A 18 19.03 0.39 14.70
N VAL A 19 18.57 -0.41 15.66
CA VAL A 19 17.13 -0.74 15.81
C VAL A 19 16.33 0.51 16.11
N ARG A 20 16.84 1.38 16.96
CA ARG A 20 16.15 2.63 17.32
C ARG A 20 16.00 3.58 16.14
N ASP A 21 17.02 3.69 15.28
CA ASP A 21 16.99 4.52 14.08
C ASP A 21 15.99 3.96 13.04
N ALA A 22 15.96 2.63 12.86
CA ALA A 22 15.01 1.96 11.98
C ALA A 22 13.56 2.11 12.47
N LEU A 23 13.32 1.94 13.78
CA LEU A 23 11.98 2.09 14.38
C LEU A 23 11.39 3.49 14.24
N ALA A 24 12.22 4.52 14.08
CA ALA A 24 11.73 5.89 13.90
C ALA A 24 10.86 6.07 12.64
N GLY A 25 10.97 5.15 11.66
CA GLY A 25 10.18 5.15 10.42
C GLY A 25 9.02 4.14 10.43
N VAL A 26 8.89 3.31 11.48
CA VAL A 26 7.84 2.29 11.53
C VAL A 26 6.51 2.90 11.96
N GLU A 27 5.50 2.75 11.13
CA GLU A 27 4.12 3.20 11.38
C GLU A 27 3.14 2.06 11.09
N PRO A 28 1.95 2.07 11.69
CA PRO A 28 0.89 1.13 11.33
C PRO A 28 0.56 1.20 9.83
N LEU A 29 0.26 0.05 9.22
CA LEU A 29 -0.08 -0.04 7.80
C LEU A 29 -1.31 0.81 7.47
N ALA A 30 -1.24 1.53 6.35
CA ALA A 30 -2.39 2.23 5.79
C ALA A 30 -3.30 1.24 5.04
N PRO A 31 -4.62 1.43 5.10
CA PRO A 31 -5.53 0.64 4.29
C PRO A 31 -5.31 0.93 2.81
N ALA A 32 -5.28 -0.12 1.98
CA ALA A 32 -5.18 0.04 0.54
C ALA A 32 -6.36 0.87 -0.01
N PRO A 33 -6.11 1.87 -0.88
CA PRO A 33 -7.17 2.64 -1.48
C PRO A 33 -7.99 1.78 -2.45
N THR A 34 -9.33 1.85 -2.35
CA THR A 34 -10.23 1.20 -3.30
C THR A 34 -10.23 1.97 -4.61
N ARG A 35 -9.59 1.44 -5.65
CA ARG A 35 -9.52 2.05 -6.98
C ARG A 35 -10.51 1.37 -7.93
N ARG A 36 -11.35 2.15 -8.61
CA ARG A 36 -12.29 1.62 -9.61
C ARG A 36 -11.55 1.10 -10.84
N VAL A 37 -11.78 -0.17 -11.16
CA VAL A 37 -11.32 -0.85 -12.37
C VAL A 37 -12.45 -0.79 -13.41
N ARG A 38 -12.20 -0.19 -14.58
CA ARG A 38 -13.22 0.10 -15.58
C ARG A 38 -13.22 -0.82 -16.79
N ASP A 39 -12.14 -1.54 -16.96
CA ASP A 39 -11.90 -2.48 -18.08
C ASP A 39 -12.48 -3.87 -17.81
N ARG A 40 -12.92 -4.15 -16.58
CA ARG A 40 -13.49 -5.42 -16.14
C ARG A 40 -14.82 -5.25 -15.44
N CYS A 41 -15.68 -6.27 -15.57
CA CYS A 41 -16.88 -6.40 -14.76
C CYS A 41 -17.13 -7.85 -14.34
N LEU A 42 -17.91 -8.01 -13.28
CA LEU A 42 -18.47 -9.29 -12.86
C LEU A 42 -19.87 -9.43 -13.45
N ALA A 43 -20.26 -10.63 -13.87
CA ALA A 43 -21.58 -10.93 -14.40
C ALA A 43 -22.18 -12.13 -13.67
N THR A 44 -23.39 -11.97 -13.18
CA THR A 44 -24.15 -13.06 -12.54
C THR A 44 -25.61 -12.96 -12.90
N ALA A 45 -26.30 -14.09 -12.85
CA ALA A 45 -27.74 -14.15 -13.00
C ALA A 45 -28.48 -14.38 -11.68
N ASP A 46 -27.75 -14.47 -10.57
CA ASP A 46 -28.27 -14.72 -9.24
C ASP A 46 -28.24 -13.43 -8.40
N ALA A 47 -29.38 -13.05 -7.82
CA ALA A 47 -29.51 -11.84 -7.03
C ALA A 47 -28.76 -11.88 -5.70
N GLU A 48 -28.66 -13.08 -5.07
CA GLU A 48 -27.89 -13.23 -3.83
C GLU A 48 -26.39 -13.13 -4.12
N GLN A 49 -25.96 -13.78 -5.20
CA GLN A 49 -24.57 -13.70 -5.66
C GLN A 49 -24.18 -12.29 -6.11
N PHE A 50 -25.12 -11.53 -6.71
CA PHE A 50 -24.93 -10.13 -7.05
C PHE A 50 -24.57 -9.28 -5.83
N ALA A 51 -25.38 -9.36 -4.77
CA ALA A 51 -25.15 -8.58 -3.56
C ALA A 51 -23.84 -8.97 -2.85
N ALA A 52 -23.51 -10.27 -2.84
CA ALA A 52 -22.26 -10.77 -2.29
C ALA A 52 -21.05 -10.30 -3.12
N ALA A 53 -21.14 -10.33 -4.46
CA ALA A 53 -20.09 -9.87 -5.36
C ALA A 53 -19.87 -8.35 -5.27
N GLU A 54 -20.95 -7.56 -5.16
CA GLU A 54 -20.86 -6.10 -4.99
C GLU A 54 -20.14 -5.72 -3.67
N ALA A 55 -20.38 -6.49 -2.61
CA ALA A 55 -19.70 -6.30 -1.33
C ALA A 55 -18.24 -6.77 -1.36
N ALA A 56 -17.93 -7.87 -2.05
CA ALA A 56 -16.58 -8.42 -2.11
C ALA A 56 -15.65 -7.69 -3.08
N PHE A 57 -16.21 -7.08 -4.13
CA PHE A 57 -15.47 -6.42 -5.21
C PHE A 57 -15.93 -4.97 -5.44
N PRO A 58 -15.72 -4.06 -4.48
CA PRO A 58 -16.12 -2.66 -4.60
C PRO A 58 -15.37 -1.93 -5.75
N GLU A 59 -14.29 -2.51 -6.26
CA GLU A 59 -13.49 -1.99 -7.37
C GLU A 59 -14.16 -2.21 -8.73
N LEU A 60 -14.98 -3.26 -8.86
CA LEU A 60 -15.59 -3.69 -10.13
C LEU A 60 -17.07 -3.28 -10.21
N SER A 61 -17.57 -3.19 -11.44
CA SER A 61 -19.01 -3.20 -11.68
C SER A 61 -19.52 -4.64 -11.66
N VAL A 62 -20.66 -4.85 -11.01
CA VAL A 62 -21.37 -6.14 -11.05
C VAL A 62 -22.62 -5.96 -11.91
N GLU A 63 -22.80 -6.80 -12.90
CA GLU A 63 -23.89 -6.73 -13.88
C GLU A 63 -24.77 -7.97 -13.79
N VAL A 64 -26.08 -7.76 -13.85
CA VAL A 64 -27.04 -8.86 -13.87
C VAL A 64 -27.29 -9.30 -15.30
N VAL A 65 -27.14 -10.58 -15.57
CA VAL A 65 -27.32 -11.19 -16.89
C VAL A 65 -28.35 -12.32 -16.81
N GLU A 66 -29.30 -12.35 -17.74
CA GLU A 66 -30.38 -13.33 -17.71
C GLU A 66 -30.01 -14.66 -18.39
N ASP A 67 -29.23 -14.61 -19.46
CA ASP A 67 -28.86 -15.76 -20.28
C ASP A 67 -27.39 -15.73 -20.73
N ALA A 68 -27.00 -16.76 -21.47
CA ALA A 68 -25.64 -16.95 -21.97
C ALA A 68 -25.16 -15.86 -22.97
N ARG A 69 -26.07 -15.00 -23.48
CA ARG A 69 -25.72 -13.90 -24.38
C ARG A 69 -25.31 -12.64 -23.59
N GLY A 70 -25.78 -12.52 -22.35
CA GLY A 70 -25.49 -11.38 -21.51
C GLY A 70 -24.00 -11.12 -21.33
N PRO A 71 -23.18 -12.09 -20.93
CA PRO A 71 -21.72 -11.89 -20.84
C PRO A 71 -21.09 -11.47 -22.18
N ALA A 72 -21.55 -11.98 -23.31
CA ALA A 72 -21.07 -11.59 -24.64
C ALA A 72 -21.43 -10.14 -25.01
N GLU A 73 -22.60 -9.68 -24.59
CA GLU A 73 -23.02 -8.28 -24.79
C GLU A 73 -22.18 -7.34 -23.93
N LEU A 74 -21.87 -7.73 -22.68
CA LEU A 74 -20.99 -6.98 -21.78
C LEU A 74 -19.55 -6.90 -22.31
N ALA A 75 -19.05 -7.93 -22.99
CA ALA A 75 -17.71 -7.94 -23.59
C ALA A 75 -17.51 -6.90 -24.71
N ARG A 76 -18.59 -6.24 -25.14
CA ARG A 76 -18.51 -5.08 -26.06
C ARG A 76 -18.18 -3.77 -25.32
N SER A 77 -18.44 -3.73 -24.03
CA SER A 77 -18.25 -2.54 -23.18
C SER A 77 -17.08 -2.68 -22.21
N TYR A 78 -16.70 -3.91 -21.87
CA TYR A 78 -15.61 -4.24 -20.98
C TYR A 78 -14.59 -5.11 -21.70
N ALA A 79 -13.31 -4.89 -21.45
CA ALA A 79 -12.23 -5.69 -22.02
C ALA A 79 -12.26 -7.15 -21.51
N THR A 80 -12.67 -7.34 -20.24
CA THR A 80 -12.84 -8.68 -19.64
C THR A 80 -14.15 -8.75 -18.86
N VAL A 81 -14.93 -9.79 -19.10
CA VAL A 81 -16.14 -10.13 -18.33
C VAL A 81 -15.90 -11.41 -17.55
N ILE A 82 -16.06 -11.37 -16.23
CA ILE A 82 -15.90 -12.52 -15.34
C ILE A 82 -17.29 -12.99 -14.92
N ALA A 83 -17.73 -14.10 -15.47
CA ALA A 83 -19.01 -14.70 -15.15
C ALA A 83 -18.89 -15.62 -13.93
N LEU A 84 -19.73 -15.36 -12.93
CA LEU A 84 -19.70 -16.07 -11.64
C LEU A 84 -20.49 -17.39 -11.68
N ASP A 85 -21.39 -17.55 -12.64
CA ASP A 85 -22.23 -18.75 -12.74
C ASP A 85 -21.60 -19.81 -13.66
N GLU A 86 -21.49 -21.04 -13.20
CA GLU A 86 -21.03 -22.19 -13.99
C GLU A 86 -21.86 -22.45 -15.28
N ARG A 87 -23.14 -22.05 -15.29
CA ARG A 87 -24.03 -22.21 -16.45
C ARG A 87 -23.57 -21.43 -17.68
N PHE A 88 -22.67 -20.48 -17.53
CA PHE A 88 -22.06 -19.75 -18.63
C PHE A 88 -20.80 -20.43 -19.19
N ALA A 89 -20.37 -21.57 -18.63
CA ALA A 89 -19.24 -22.34 -19.14
C ALA A 89 -19.52 -22.84 -20.56
N GLY A 90 -18.55 -22.64 -21.45
CA GLY A 90 -18.64 -23.09 -22.85
C GLY A 90 -19.40 -22.14 -23.79
N VAL A 91 -19.71 -20.94 -23.34
CA VAL A 91 -20.22 -19.87 -24.22
C VAL A 91 -19.07 -19.40 -25.10
N ASP A 92 -19.16 -19.69 -26.41
CA ASP A 92 -18.23 -19.20 -27.41
C ASP A 92 -18.63 -17.77 -27.82
N VAL A 93 -17.78 -16.80 -27.47
CA VAL A 93 -18.07 -15.39 -27.69
C VAL A 93 -16.84 -14.64 -28.20
N ASP A 94 -17.10 -13.68 -29.09
CA ASP A 94 -16.12 -12.68 -29.48
C ASP A 94 -15.86 -11.74 -28.28
N GLY A 95 -14.76 -11.97 -27.55
CA GLY A 95 -14.36 -11.17 -26.37
C GLY A 95 -13.76 -12.03 -25.25
N ASP A 96 -13.10 -11.38 -24.27
CA ASP A 96 -12.54 -12.08 -23.11
C ASP A 96 -13.61 -12.30 -22.03
N VAL A 97 -14.35 -13.39 -22.16
CA VAL A 97 -15.31 -13.85 -21.16
C VAL A 97 -14.74 -15.04 -20.42
N ARG A 98 -14.56 -14.93 -19.11
CA ARG A 98 -14.01 -15.96 -18.22
C ARG A 98 -15.06 -16.40 -17.22
N VAL A 99 -15.29 -17.70 -17.14
CA VAL A 99 -16.22 -18.26 -16.13
C VAL A 99 -15.40 -18.66 -14.90
N ARG A 100 -15.63 -17.95 -13.80
CA ARG A 100 -14.91 -18.13 -12.53
C ARG A 100 -15.91 -18.21 -11.36
N PRO A 101 -16.55 -19.38 -11.14
CA PRO A 101 -17.46 -19.58 -10.01
C PRO A 101 -16.75 -19.45 -8.65
N ASP A 102 -15.45 -19.67 -8.66
CA ASP A 102 -14.54 -19.56 -7.52
C ASP A 102 -14.07 -18.13 -7.21
N ALA A 103 -14.47 -17.14 -8.01
CA ALA A 103 -13.98 -15.77 -7.91
C ALA A 103 -14.06 -15.16 -6.49
N MET A 104 -15.11 -15.51 -5.74
CA MET A 104 -15.30 -15.04 -4.37
C MET A 104 -14.29 -15.63 -3.38
N ALA A 105 -13.69 -16.77 -3.70
CA ALA A 105 -12.68 -17.43 -2.86
C ALA A 105 -11.25 -16.93 -3.15
N VAL A 106 -11.05 -16.29 -4.30
CA VAL A 106 -9.73 -15.82 -4.77
C VAL A 106 -9.78 -14.36 -5.24
N PRO A 107 -10.18 -13.42 -4.37
CA PRO A 107 -10.45 -12.03 -4.76
C PRO A 107 -9.23 -11.33 -5.35
N ASP A 108 -8.04 -11.64 -4.90
CA ASP A 108 -6.79 -11.00 -5.36
C ASP A 108 -6.39 -11.44 -6.78
N GLU A 109 -6.80 -12.63 -7.23
CA GLU A 109 -6.64 -13.03 -8.62
C GLU A 109 -7.62 -12.30 -9.55
N ILE A 110 -8.80 -11.96 -9.03
CA ILE A 110 -9.84 -11.24 -9.78
C ILE A 110 -9.50 -9.76 -9.89
N VAL A 111 -8.99 -9.17 -8.82
CA VAL A 111 -8.59 -7.75 -8.73
C VAL A 111 -7.13 -7.65 -8.27
N PRO A 112 -6.17 -7.98 -9.16
CA PRO A 112 -4.74 -7.87 -8.84
C PRO A 112 -4.34 -6.43 -8.42
N GLU A 113 -5.07 -5.43 -8.86
CA GLU A 113 -4.87 -4.03 -8.46
C GLU A 113 -5.02 -3.81 -6.96
N ARG A 114 -5.75 -4.67 -6.24
CA ARG A 114 -5.91 -4.59 -4.77
C ARG A 114 -4.60 -4.90 -4.06
N VAL A 115 -3.89 -5.94 -4.51
CA VAL A 115 -2.57 -6.32 -3.98
C VAL A 115 -1.55 -5.23 -4.29
N LEU A 116 -1.50 -4.79 -5.56
CA LEU A 116 -0.58 -3.73 -5.96
C LEU A 116 -0.83 -2.41 -5.22
N ALA A 117 -2.10 -2.05 -4.98
CA ALA A 117 -2.45 -0.85 -4.22
C ALA A 117 -2.00 -0.93 -2.76
N PHE A 118 -2.03 -2.12 -2.13
CA PHE A 118 -1.52 -2.30 -0.77
C PHE A 118 -0.02 -2.02 -0.68
N PHE A 119 0.78 -2.60 -1.59
CA PHE A 119 2.22 -2.39 -1.61
C PHE A 119 2.60 -0.98 -2.05
N ALA A 120 1.87 -0.38 -2.99
CA ALA A 120 2.06 1.01 -3.43
C ALA A 120 1.77 2.05 -2.33
N GLU A 121 0.84 1.77 -1.42
CA GLU A 121 0.47 2.68 -0.32
C GLU A 121 1.43 2.58 0.89
N ASN A 122 2.12 1.46 1.05
CA ASN A 122 2.85 1.15 2.26
C ASN A 122 4.39 1.04 2.15
N PRO A 123 5.10 1.51 1.10
CA PRO A 123 6.56 1.35 1.03
C PRO A 123 7.28 1.99 2.21
N SER A 124 6.83 3.21 2.61
CA SER A 124 7.42 3.96 3.73
C SER A 124 7.22 3.30 5.10
N ARG A 125 6.35 2.30 5.22
CA ARG A 125 6.08 1.53 6.44
C ARG A 125 6.74 0.16 6.40
N LEU A 126 6.74 -0.47 5.23
CA LEU A 126 7.31 -1.79 5.02
C LEU A 126 8.85 -1.78 5.04
N LEU A 127 9.48 -0.79 4.40
CA LEU A 127 10.94 -0.71 4.35
C LEU A 127 11.59 -0.54 5.74
N PRO A 128 11.14 0.40 6.60
CA PRO A 128 11.69 0.49 7.96
C PRO A 128 11.43 -0.77 8.80
N ALA A 129 10.28 -1.44 8.63
CA ALA A 129 10.01 -2.69 9.32
C ALA A 129 10.95 -3.82 8.85
N ALA A 130 11.28 -3.87 7.55
CA ALA A 130 12.30 -4.77 7.02
C ALA A 130 13.68 -4.51 7.62
N ASP A 131 14.08 -3.24 7.77
CA ASP A 131 15.34 -2.86 8.40
C ASP A 131 15.39 -3.28 9.88
N VAL A 132 14.29 -3.17 10.61
CA VAL A 132 14.16 -3.68 11.99
C VAL A 132 14.33 -5.20 12.02
N ALA A 133 13.65 -5.93 11.15
CA ALA A 133 13.71 -7.38 11.09
C ALA A 133 15.12 -7.90 10.78
N GLU A 134 15.85 -7.30 9.86
CA GLU A 134 17.24 -7.65 9.55
C GLU A 134 18.15 -7.56 10.77
N THR A 135 17.84 -6.63 11.68
CA THR A 135 18.67 -6.40 12.87
C THR A 135 18.23 -7.26 14.06
N THR A 136 16.93 -7.57 14.17
CA THR A 136 16.35 -8.20 15.37
C THR A 136 15.96 -9.65 15.20
N ALA A 137 15.64 -10.08 13.98
CA ALA A 137 15.17 -11.43 13.67
C ALA A 137 16.20 -12.18 12.81
N PRO A 138 16.71 -13.35 13.25
CA PRO A 138 17.68 -14.12 12.48
C PRO A 138 17.06 -14.81 11.25
N ASP A 139 15.74 -14.99 11.20
CA ASP A 139 15.00 -15.66 10.12
C ASP A 139 13.58 -15.07 10.06
N PRO A 140 13.39 -13.89 9.44
CA PRO A 140 12.09 -13.26 9.38
C PRO A 140 11.16 -14.03 8.41
N ASP A 141 9.85 -14.04 8.68
CA ASP A 141 8.83 -14.69 7.84
C ASP A 141 8.76 -14.07 6.42
N CYS A 142 9.19 -12.83 6.27
CA CYS A 142 9.32 -12.13 5.01
C CYS A 142 10.79 -11.82 4.75
N ASP A 143 11.32 -12.27 3.61
CA ASP A 143 12.68 -11.91 3.20
C ASP A 143 12.73 -10.40 2.86
N PRO A 144 13.53 -9.60 3.60
CA PRO A 144 13.61 -8.16 3.36
C PRO A 144 14.14 -7.79 1.96
N GLU A 145 15.04 -8.58 1.37
CA GLU A 145 15.55 -8.32 0.02
C GLU A 145 14.45 -8.60 -1.03
N GLU A 146 13.73 -9.71 -0.91
CA GLU A 146 12.59 -10.03 -1.79
C GLU A 146 11.50 -8.95 -1.72
N LEU A 147 11.21 -8.45 -0.52
CA LEU A 147 10.25 -7.36 -0.33
C LEU A 147 10.71 -6.06 -1.00
N ARG A 148 11.99 -5.68 -0.88
CA ARG A 148 12.53 -4.48 -1.54
C ARG A 148 12.47 -4.61 -3.05
N ASP A 149 12.93 -5.73 -3.60
CA ASP A 149 12.89 -6.00 -5.04
C ASP A 149 11.46 -5.95 -5.59
N ALA A 150 10.49 -6.42 -4.81
CA ALA A 150 9.08 -6.37 -5.18
C ALA A 150 8.52 -4.95 -5.14
N LEU A 151 8.88 -4.15 -4.12
CA LEU A 151 8.46 -2.75 -3.99
C LEU A 151 9.06 -1.87 -5.10
N ASP A 152 10.29 -2.12 -5.54
CA ASP A 152 10.95 -1.38 -6.62
C ASP A 152 10.25 -1.58 -7.98
N ARG A 153 9.43 -2.63 -8.13
CA ARG A 153 8.64 -2.92 -9.34
C ARG A 153 7.26 -2.26 -9.35
N VAL A 154 6.86 -1.61 -8.26
CA VAL A 154 5.55 -0.98 -8.09
C VAL A 154 5.71 0.52 -7.90
N THR A 155 5.03 1.33 -8.70
CA THR A 155 4.96 2.78 -8.50
C THR A 155 3.89 3.16 -7.47
N ASP A 156 3.92 4.42 -6.99
CA ASP A 156 2.95 4.96 -6.03
C ASP A 156 1.48 4.89 -6.53
N ASP A 157 1.27 4.83 -7.84
CA ASP A 157 -0.05 4.66 -8.44
C ASP A 157 -0.44 3.19 -8.68
N GLY A 158 0.43 2.24 -8.29
CA GLY A 158 0.22 0.81 -8.45
C GLY A 158 0.41 0.31 -9.89
N THR A 159 1.18 1.02 -10.70
CA THR A 159 1.62 0.53 -12.01
C THR A 159 2.92 -0.27 -11.88
N VAL A 160 3.16 -1.17 -12.83
CA VAL A 160 4.37 -1.98 -12.88
C VAL A 160 5.42 -1.30 -13.71
N VAL A 161 6.66 -1.26 -13.23
CA VAL A 161 7.84 -0.68 -13.90
C VAL A 161 8.96 -1.69 -14.04
N GLY A 162 10.00 -1.32 -14.83
CA GLY A 162 11.20 -2.14 -14.99
C GLY A 162 11.07 -3.25 -16.04
N ASP A 163 10.06 -3.18 -16.92
CA ASP A 163 9.92 -4.10 -18.04
C ASP A 163 10.29 -3.40 -19.36
N ALA A 164 11.39 -3.81 -19.96
CA ALA A 164 11.95 -3.19 -21.16
C ALA A 164 10.99 -3.16 -22.35
N GLU A 165 10.13 -4.18 -22.49
CA GLU A 165 9.14 -4.24 -23.57
C GLU A 165 7.99 -3.26 -23.33
N LEU A 166 7.53 -3.13 -22.10
CA LEU A 166 6.50 -2.13 -21.73
C LEU A 166 7.02 -0.71 -21.93
N ASP A 167 8.28 -0.45 -21.56
CA ASP A 167 8.94 0.85 -21.73
C ASP A 167 9.10 1.19 -23.22
N ARG A 168 9.56 0.23 -24.05
CA ARG A 168 9.63 0.35 -25.50
C ARG A 168 8.28 0.74 -26.12
N LEU A 169 7.23 -0.04 -25.80
CA LEU A 169 5.89 0.20 -26.33
C LEU A 169 5.32 1.54 -25.87
N SER A 170 5.58 1.95 -24.64
CA SER A 170 5.15 3.25 -24.11
C SER A 170 5.82 4.38 -24.85
N THR A 171 7.14 4.32 -25.04
CA THR A 171 7.91 5.29 -25.80
C THR A 171 7.44 5.35 -27.25
N ALA A 172 7.22 4.20 -27.90
CA ALA A 172 6.71 4.15 -29.27
C ALA A 172 5.32 4.80 -29.42
N VAL A 173 4.43 4.65 -28.45
CA VAL A 173 3.10 5.30 -28.44
C VAL A 173 3.24 6.82 -28.28
N ASP A 174 4.10 7.27 -27.38
CA ASP A 174 4.26 8.70 -27.05
C ASP A 174 4.99 9.46 -28.16
N ASP A 175 5.98 8.84 -28.79
CA ASP A 175 6.83 9.45 -29.82
C ASP A 175 6.28 9.27 -31.24
N LEU A 176 5.21 8.51 -31.46
CA LEU A 176 4.67 8.17 -32.78
C LEU A 176 4.47 9.39 -33.68
N ASP A 177 3.83 10.45 -33.17
CA ASP A 177 3.53 11.66 -33.98
C ASP A 177 4.80 12.41 -34.37
N ALA A 178 5.78 12.48 -33.45
CA ALA A 178 7.06 13.10 -33.72
C ALA A 178 7.88 12.27 -34.72
N ALA A 179 7.89 10.95 -34.59
CA ALA A 179 8.58 10.05 -35.50
C ALA A 179 8.01 10.11 -36.92
N VAL A 180 6.67 10.12 -37.06
CA VAL A 180 5.99 10.28 -38.37
C VAL A 180 6.33 11.62 -39.01
N GLY A 181 6.27 12.72 -38.27
CA GLY A 181 6.62 14.05 -38.78
C GLY A 181 8.09 14.14 -39.20
N THR A 182 9.00 13.48 -38.47
CA THR A 182 10.40 13.39 -38.84
C THR A 182 10.62 12.54 -40.10
N ALA A 183 9.93 11.39 -40.18
CA ALA A 183 10.00 10.51 -41.35
C ALA A 183 9.51 11.23 -42.61
N GLU A 184 8.43 12.03 -42.56
CA GLU A 184 8.01 12.89 -43.67
C GLU A 184 9.09 13.90 -44.08
N SER A 185 9.73 14.51 -43.08
CA SER A 185 10.83 15.46 -43.35
C SER A 185 12.00 14.76 -44.03
N VAL A 186 12.40 13.58 -43.56
CA VAL A 186 13.48 12.75 -44.17
C VAL A 186 13.14 12.42 -45.62
N ALA A 187 11.91 11.97 -45.89
CA ALA A 187 11.49 11.68 -47.28
C ALA A 187 11.53 12.92 -48.18
N ASN A 188 10.96 14.01 -47.69
CA ASN A 188 10.89 15.26 -48.48
C ASN A 188 12.26 15.91 -48.72
N ASP A 189 13.18 15.84 -47.77
CA ASP A 189 14.52 16.34 -47.91
C ASP A 189 15.31 15.47 -48.91
N ARG A 190 15.23 14.14 -48.79
CA ARG A 190 15.87 13.19 -49.71
C ARG A 190 15.37 13.39 -51.14
N LEU A 191 14.07 13.54 -51.31
CA LEU A 191 13.48 13.79 -52.65
C LEU A 191 13.90 15.15 -53.22
N ARG A 192 13.98 16.21 -52.38
CA ARG A 192 14.49 17.53 -52.85
C ARG A 192 15.93 17.48 -53.26
N ASP A 193 16.77 16.74 -52.56
CA ASP A 193 18.18 16.61 -52.90
C ASP A 193 18.37 15.79 -54.17
N ALA A 194 17.61 14.69 -54.33
CA ALA A 194 17.61 13.91 -55.55
C ALA A 194 17.15 14.74 -56.78
N ILE A 195 16.12 15.60 -56.63
CA ILE A 195 15.66 16.51 -57.68
C ILE A 195 16.75 17.57 -58.04
N ARG A 196 17.53 18.05 -57.06
CA ARG A 196 18.61 19.01 -57.28
C ARG A 196 19.83 18.37 -57.96
N GLU A 197 20.13 17.13 -57.65
CA GLU A 197 21.25 16.39 -58.27
C GLU A 197 20.98 15.97 -59.71
N ARG A 198 19.71 15.69 -60.02
CA ARG A 198 19.28 15.50 -61.40
C ARG A 198 19.21 16.86 -62.11
N ASP A 199 20.19 17.10 -62.97
CA ASP A 199 20.16 18.21 -63.92
C ASP A 199 19.05 17.90 -64.95
N VAL A 200 17.77 18.22 -64.62
CA VAL A 200 16.62 17.93 -65.47
C VAL A 200 16.70 18.84 -66.68
N THR A 201 17.43 18.40 -67.70
CA THR A 201 17.42 19.04 -69.03
C THR A 201 16.19 18.56 -69.80
N ILE A 202 15.06 19.29 -69.65
CA ILE A 202 13.90 19.09 -70.51
C ILE A 202 14.26 19.61 -71.89
N GLU A 203 14.37 18.71 -72.87
CA GLU A 203 14.58 19.13 -74.27
C GLU A 203 13.39 20.00 -74.74
N GLY A 204 13.71 21.12 -75.43
CA GLY A 204 12.71 22.14 -75.81
C GLY A 204 11.54 21.61 -76.68
N THR A 205 11.67 20.45 -77.30
CA THR A 205 10.65 19.73 -78.06
C THR A 205 9.63 19.04 -77.09
N ASP A 206 10.07 18.57 -75.94
CA ASP A 206 9.20 17.92 -74.93
C ASP A 206 8.43 18.98 -74.14
N PHE A 207 9.02 20.15 -73.88
CA PHE A 207 8.35 21.29 -73.28
C PHE A 207 7.17 21.83 -74.12
N LEU A 208 7.34 21.90 -75.46
CA LEU A 208 6.25 22.32 -76.34
C LEU A 208 5.13 21.32 -76.41
N SER A 209 5.42 20.03 -76.36
CA SER A 209 4.40 18.99 -76.31
C SER A 209 3.65 18.94 -74.97
N LEU A 210 4.29 19.34 -73.88
CA LEU A 210 3.73 19.49 -72.54
C LEU A 210 2.73 20.67 -72.45
N VAL A 211 3.07 21.78 -73.07
CA VAL A 211 2.19 22.97 -73.11
C VAL A 211 0.97 22.78 -74.01
N GLU A 212 1.08 22.00 -75.10
CA GLU A 212 -0.05 21.70 -76.01
C GLU A 212 -1.02 20.64 -75.41
N GLN A 213 -0.58 19.77 -74.50
CA GLN A 213 -1.41 18.70 -73.92
C GLN A 213 -1.99 19.00 -72.53
N GLY A 214 -1.77 20.16 -71.98
CA GLY A 214 -2.56 20.84 -70.93
C GLY A 214 -2.94 20.08 -69.68
N ALA A 215 -2.37 18.91 -69.37
CA ALA A 215 -2.74 18.16 -68.14
C ALA A 215 -1.78 17.07 -67.70
N ARG A 216 -0.54 17.01 -68.14
CA ARG A 216 0.36 15.84 -67.91
C ARG A 216 1.75 16.14 -67.47
N VAL A 217 2.02 17.31 -66.97
CA VAL A 217 3.34 17.63 -66.39
C VAL A 217 3.52 16.79 -65.10
N ASP A 218 2.49 16.67 -64.31
CA ASP A 218 2.53 15.90 -63.07
C ASP A 218 2.81 14.42 -63.35
N SER A 219 2.11 13.80 -64.31
CA SER A 219 2.27 12.36 -64.63
C SER A 219 3.60 12.00 -65.32
N LEU A 220 4.31 12.95 -65.92
CA LEU A 220 5.66 12.72 -66.42
C LEU A 220 6.73 12.88 -65.34
N LEU A 221 6.53 13.86 -64.48
CA LEU A 221 7.39 14.03 -63.30
C LEU A 221 7.27 12.81 -62.37
N ASP A 222 6.03 12.35 -62.11
CA ASP A 222 5.75 11.15 -61.33
C ASP A 222 6.48 9.93 -61.88
N ARG A 223 6.50 9.76 -63.20
CA ARG A 223 7.16 8.61 -63.83
C ARG A 223 8.70 8.74 -63.86
N GLU A 224 9.24 9.95 -64.07
CA GLU A 224 10.67 10.19 -64.11
C GLU A 224 11.31 10.22 -62.71
N LEU A 225 10.53 10.48 -61.68
CA LEU A 225 10.94 10.54 -60.28
C LEU A 225 10.47 9.32 -59.46
N ALA A 226 9.90 8.29 -60.12
CA ALA A 226 9.34 7.13 -59.42
C ALA A 226 10.37 6.38 -58.56
N ASP A 227 11.61 6.24 -59.07
CA ASP A 227 12.70 5.56 -58.34
C ASP A 227 13.15 6.38 -57.12
N GLU A 228 13.29 7.72 -57.29
CA GLU A 228 13.68 8.64 -56.20
C GLU A 228 12.55 8.75 -55.16
N TYR A 229 11.31 8.68 -55.60
CA TYR A 229 10.18 8.65 -54.68
C TYR A 229 10.18 7.39 -53.86
N ALA A 230 10.40 6.22 -54.51
CA ALA A 230 10.52 4.94 -53.83
C ALA A 230 11.65 4.97 -52.79
N ASP A 231 12.82 5.43 -53.16
CA ASP A 231 13.97 5.58 -52.27
C ASP A 231 13.70 6.55 -51.09
N ALA A 232 12.95 7.64 -51.34
CA ALA A 232 12.58 8.58 -50.30
C ALA A 232 11.54 7.98 -49.31
N THR A 233 10.52 7.29 -49.83
CA THR A 233 9.52 6.63 -48.99
C THR A 233 10.09 5.46 -48.19
N ASP A 234 11.01 4.68 -48.78
CA ASP A 234 11.71 3.61 -48.08
C ASP A 234 12.59 4.15 -46.94
N ALA A 235 13.27 5.29 -47.16
CA ALA A 235 14.01 5.96 -46.09
C ALA A 235 13.09 6.47 -44.95
N ALA A 236 11.92 6.95 -45.29
CA ALA A 236 10.93 7.35 -44.27
C ALA A 236 10.40 6.15 -43.46
N ARG A 237 10.13 5.04 -44.13
CA ARG A 237 9.69 3.78 -43.49
C ARG A 237 10.77 3.21 -42.56
N GLU A 238 12.02 3.16 -43.04
CA GLU A 238 13.17 2.72 -42.26
C GLU A 238 13.38 3.62 -41.03
N HIS A 239 13.32 4.95 -41.21
CA HIS A 239 13.41 5.89 -40.12
C HIS A 239 12.30 5.67 -39.06
N LEU A 240 11.05 5.44 -39.50
CA LEU A 240 9.92 5.21 -38.59
C LEU A 240 10.10 3.93 -37.78
N ILE A 241 10.57 2.84 -38.43
CA ILE A 241 10.85 1.56 -37.80
C ILE A 241 11.97 1.68 -36.76
N GLU A 242 13.07 2.36 -37.13
CA GLU A 242 14.22 2.55 -36.24
C GLU A 242 13.89 3.48 -35.08
N ALA A 243 13.23 4.62 -35.34
CA ALA A 243 12.93 5.62 -34.33
C ALA A 243 11.98 5.12 -33.23
N LEU A 244 11.07 4.21 -33.59
CA LEU A 244 10.10 3.63 -32.66
C LEU A 244 10.49 2.22 -32.19
N GLU A 245 11.65 1.71 -32.62
CA GLU A 245 12.12 0.35 -32.29
C GLU A 245 11.06 -0.72 -32.56
N LEU A 246 10.36 -0.63 -33.73
CA LEU A 246 9.23 -1.49 -34.06
C LEU A 246 9.67 -2.94 -34.29
N GLU A 247 8.94 -3.86 -33.68
CA GLU A 247 9.11 -5.29 -33.96
C GLU A 247 8.51 -5.69 -35.33
N PRO A 248 8.89 -6.86 -35.91
CA PRO A 248 8.48 -7.26 -37.25
C PRO A 248 6.96 -7.22 -37.51
N GLU A 249 6.14 -7.51 -36.49
CA GLU A 249 4.68 -7.49 -36.61
C GLU A 249 4.16 -6.06 -36.72
N GLU A 250 4.76 -5.13 -35.99
CA GLU A 250 4.43 -3.70 -35.95
C GLU A 250 4.99 -2.98 -37.20
N ALA A 251 6.20 -3.35 -37.64
CA ALA A 251 6.88 -2.82 -38.82
C ALA A 251 6.03 -2.95 -40.08
N GLY A 252 5.23 -4.02 -40.22
CA GLY A 252 4.31 -4.19 -41.36
C GLY A 252 3.23 -3.10 -41.47
N PHE A 253 2.92 -2.34 -40.40
CA PHE A 253 2.10 -1.14 -40.47
C PHE A 253 2.91 0.08 -40.89
N ALA A 254 4.14 0.23 -40.37
CA ALA A 254 5.03 1.32 -40.70
C ALA A 254 5.41 1.29 -42.19
N GLU A 255 5.63 0.12 -42.76
CA GLU A 255 5.89 -0.09 -44.20
C GLU A 255 4.76 0.49 -45.09
N ARG A 256 3.52 0.48 -44.61
CA ARG A 256 2.34 0.97 -45.32
C ARG A 256 2.00 2.41 -44.99
N ALA A 257 2.69 3.04 -44.03
CA ALA A 257 2.43 4.40 -43.60
C ALA A 257 2.68 5.45 -44.69
N PHE A 258 3.59 5.13 -45.62
CA PHE A 258 3.89 6.00 -46.77
C PHE A 258 3.45 5.28 -48.05
N PRO A 259 2.59 5.91 -48.87
CA PRO A 259 2.02 5.29 -50.06
C PRO A 259 3.11 5.11 -51.15
N GLU A 260 2.88 4.11 -52.00
CA GLU A 260 3.76 3.83 -53.16
C GLU A 260 3.52 4.83 -54.33
N ASP A 261 2.31 5.42 -54.38
CA ASP A 261 1.96 6.37 -55.43
C ASP A 261 2.66 7.71 -55.23
N PRO A 262 3.42 8.19 -56.22
CA PRO A 262 4.16 9.41 -56.12
C PRO A 262 3.27 10.63 -55.83
N SER A 263 3.59 11.36 -54.78
CA SER A 263 2.97 12.64 -54.43
C SER A 263 4.04 13.57 -53.83
N PHE A 264 3.93 14.87 -54.14
CA PHE A 264 4.81 15.85 -53.55
C PHE A 264 4.00 17.00 -52.94
N PRO A 265 4.21 17.34 -51.68
CA PRO A 265 5.18 16.70 -50.74
C PRO A 265 4.74 15.26 -50.35
N VAL A 266 5.75 14.45 -49.99
CA VAL A 266 5.50 13.13 -49.41
C VAL A 266 4.78 13.31 -48.10
N ALA A 267 3.64 12.66 -47.96
CA ALA A 267 2.82 12.67 -46.75
C ALA A 267 2.45 11.22 -46.34
N HIS A 268 2.31 11.02 -45.04
CA HIS A 268 1.87 9.72 -44.50
C HIS A 268 0.38 9.50 -44.75
N GLU A 269 -0.03 8.24 -44.68
CA GLU A 269 -1.44 7.85 -44.69
C GLU A 269 -2.00 7.80 -43.28
N GLU A 270 -2.81 8.81 -42.90
CA GLU A 270 -3.39 8.99 -41.56
C GLU A 270 -4.12 7.73 -41.07
N SER A 271 -4.80 7.02 -41.96
CA SER A 271 -5.54 5.80 -41.62
C SER A 271 -4.62 4.68 -41.14
N VAL A 272 -3.45 4.56 -41.73
CA VAL A 272 -2.42 3.55 -41.39
C VAL A 272 -1.73 3.92 -40.08
N VAL A 273 -1.34 5.18 -39.92
CA VAL A 273 -0.74 5.68 -38.69
C VAL A 273 -1.71 5.54 -37.49
N SER A 274 -3.00 5.83 -37.71
CA SER A 274 -4.04 5.61 -36.68
C SER A 274 -4.19 4.14 -36.30
N ARG A 275 -4.04 3.23 -37.26
CA ARG A 275 -4.02 1.78 -36.99
C ARG A 275 -2.77 1.36 -36.21
N LEU A 276 -1.58 1.81 -36.63
CA LEU A 276 -0.33 1.55 -35.90
C LEU A 276 -0.44 2.03 -34.46
N ARG A 277 -0.97 3.24 -34.25
CA ARG A 277 -1.23 3.77 -32.89
C ARG A 277 -2.14 2.85 -32.06
N THR A 278 -3.18 2.32 -32.68
CA THR A 278 -4.13 1.43 -32.02
C THR A 278 -3.47 0.10 -31.66
N GLU A 279 -2.66 -0.47 -32.55
CA GLU A 279 -1.94 -1.72 -32.29
C GLU A 279 -0.88 -1.54 -31.19
N LEU A 280 -0.07 -0.48 -31.23
CA LEU A 280 0.91 -0.18 -30.20
C LEU A 280 0.26 0.01 -28.82
N LYS A 281 -0.85 0.77 -28.75
CA LYS A 281 -1.61 0.93 -27.49
C LYS A 281 -2.16 -0.40 -27.00
N THR A 282 -2.70 -1.22 -27.90
CA THR A 282 -3.25 -2.53 -27.55
C THR A 282 -2.15 -3.48 -27.04
N ALA A 283 -0.99 -3.48 -27.68
CA ALA A 283 0.16 -4.27 -27.26
C ALA A 283 0.66 -3.82 -25.88
N ARG A 284 0.86 -2.52 -25.69
CA ARG A 284 1.23 -1.91 -24.41
C ARG A 284 0.25 -2.29 -23.29
N ASP A 285 -1.04 -2.11 -23.52
CA ASP A 285 -2.07 -2.35 -22.52
C ASP A 285 -2.17 -3.84 -22.17
N ARG A 286 -2.01 -4.73 -23.16
CA ARG A 286 -1.92 -6.19 -22.93
C ARG A 286 -0.69 -6.57 -22.11
N ARG A 287 0.48 -5.98 -22.43
CA ARG A 287 1.72 -6.21 -21.68
C ARG A 287 1.59 -5.73 -20.24
N ALA A 288 1.11 -4.50 -20.03
CA ALA A 288 0.87 -3.94 -18.72
C ALA A 288 -0.12 -4.79 -17.88
N ALA A 289 -1.23 -5.24 -18.48
CA ALA A 289 -2.19 -6.10 -17.80
C ALA A 289 -1.64 -7.48 -17.44
N ARG A 290 -0.72 -8.01 -18.25
CA ARG A 290 -0.04 -9.27 -17.96
C ARG A 290 0.92 -9.11 -16.79
N LEU A 291 1.79 -8.10 -16.84
CA LEU A 291 2.75 -7.80 -15.79
C LEU A 291 2.08 -7.51 -14.44
N LYS A 292 0.96 -6.77 -14.44
CA LYS A 292 0.16 -6.55 -13.24
C LYS A 292 -0.30 -7.86 -12.59
N ARG A 293 -0.78 -8.80 -13.39
CA ARG A 293 -1.24 -10.10 -12.86
C ARG A 293 -0.08 -10.96 -12.34
N GLU A 294 1.03 -10.96 -13.06
CA GLU A 294 2.23 -11.70 -12.67
C GLU A 294 2.78 -11.13 -11.35
N LEU A 295 2.99 -9.81 -11.27
CA LEU A 295 3.49 -9.17 -10.07
C LEU A 295 2.52 -9.26 -8.88
N ALA A 296 1.21 -9.13 -9.12
CA ALA A 296 0.23 -9.30 -8.04
C ALA A 296 0.18 -10.74 -7.52
N ALA A 297 0.42 -11.73 -8.37
CA ALA A 297 0.51 -13.13 -7.95
C ALA A 297 1.77 -13.36 -7.08
N ASP A 298 2.92 -12.80 -7.47
CA ASP A 298 4.15 -12.85 -6.68
C ASP A 298 3.94 -12.17 -5.31
N LEU A 299 3.38 -10.96 -5.31
CA LEU A 299 3.15 -10.16 -4.11
C LEU A 299 2.04 -10.69 -3.20
N SER A 300 1.07 -11.44 -3.74
CA SER A 300 -0.02 -11.97 -2.92
C SER A 300 0.47 -12.91 -1.83
N GLY A 301 1.54 -13.66 -2.11
CA GLY A 301 2.21 -14.52 -1.13
C GLY A 301 3.02 -13.76 -0.08
N LEU A 302 3.44 -12.52 -0.36
CA LEU A 302 4.22 -11.68 0.55
C LEU A 302 3.34 -10.77 1.44
N ARG A 303 2.06 -10.66 1.18
CA ARG A 303 1.19 -9.72 1.89
C ARG A 303 1.06 -10.05 3.37
N GLU A 304 0.67 -11.27 3.73
CA GLU A 304 0.52 -11.69 5.12
C GLU A 304 1.86 -11.65 5.88
N PRO A 305 2.99 -12.16 5.32
CA PRO A 305 4.31 -11.98 5.91
C PRO A 305 4.73 -10.50 6.10
N ALA A 306 4.42 -9.62 5.15
CA ALA A 306 4.72 -8.19 5.27
C ALA A 306 3.85 -7.49 6.33
N GLU A 307 2.59 -7.88 6.48
CA GLU A 307 1.70 -7.42 7.57
C GLU A 307 2.25 -7.86 8.94
N SER A 308 2.72 -9.12 9.07
CA SER A 308 3.37 -9.63 10.27
C SER A 308 4.64 -8.85 10.60
N LEU A 309 5.48 -8.61 9.59
CA LEU A 309 6.74 -7.87 9.73
C LEU A 309 6.55 -6.49 10.39
N VAL A 310 5.54 -5.74 9.96
CA VAL A 310 5.21 -4.44 10.57
C VAL A 310 4.66 -4.61 11.98
N GLY A 311 3.84 -5.64 12.21
CA GLY A 311 3.34 -5.99 13.53
C GLY A 311 4.47 -6.27 14.51
N ASP A 312 5.44 -7.10 14.13
CA ASP A 312 6.61 -7.47 14.93
C ASP A 312 7.51 -6.25 15.21
N ALA A 313 7.71 -5.38 14.22
CA ALA A 313 8.47 -4.15 14.40
C ALA A 313 7.79 -3.19 15.40
N LEU A 314 6.47 -3.05 15.34
CA LEU A 314 5.69 -2.26 16.30
C LEU A 314 5.73 -2.89 17.70
N GLU A 315 5.73 -4.23 17.82
CA GLU A 315 5.91 -4.92 19.11
C GLU A 315 7.28 -4.60 19.70
N VAL A 316 8.34 -4.64 18.89
CA VAL A 316 9.70 -4.25 19.31
C VAL A 316 9.74 -2.79 19.80
N ASP A 317 9.06 -1.86 19.12
CA ASP A 317 9.00 -0.47 19.56
C ASP A 317 8.34 -0.31 20.93
N VAL A 318 7.23 -1.02 21.16
CA VAL A 318 6.54 -1.04 22.46
C VAL A 318 7.44 -1.68 23.53
N GLU A 319 8.12 -2.80 23.24
CA GLU A 319 9.05 -3.42 24.17
C GLU A 319 10.18 -2.48 24.59
N LEU A 320 10.80 -1.79 23.61
CA LEU A 320 11.86 -0.82 23.91
C LEU A 320 11.35 0.42 24.67
N ALA A 321 10.11 0.86 24.39
CA ALA A 321 9.49 1.94 25.14
C ALA A 321 9.26 1.56 26.61
N ILE A 322 8.78 0.33 26.88
CA ILE A 322 8.61 -0.21 28.24
C ILE A 322 9.97 -0.34 28.94
N ALA A 323 10.97 -0.90 28.26
CA ALA A 323 12.32 -1.05 28.82
C ALA A 323 12.92 0.30 29.23
N ARG A 324 12.79 1.30 28.35
CA ARG A 324 13.28 2.66 28.63
C ARG A 324 12.51 3.30 29.78
N PHE A 325 11.18 3.21 29.77
CA PHE A 325 10.33 3.72 30.85
C PHE A 325 10.70 3.07 32.19
N ALA A 326 10.88 1.75 32.21
CA ALA A 326 11.28 1.02 33.42
C ALA A 326 12.66 1.46 33.94
N ALA A 327 13.63 1.69 33.06
CA ALA A 327 14.97 2.13 33.41
C ALA A 327 14.99 3.60 33.88
N ASP A 328 14.34 4.51 33.13
CA ASP A 328 14.36 5.95 33.42
C ASP A 328 13.63 6.30 34.73
N PHE A 329 12.62 5.51 35.10
CA PHE A 329 11.80 5.73 36.27
C PHE A 329 11.97 4.67 37.37
N GLU A 330 13.04 3.89 37.31
CA GLU A 330 13.39 2.88 38.33
C GLU A 330 12.19 1.98 38.71
N CYS A 331 11.44 1.52 37.69
CA CYS A 331 10.18 0.82 37.87
C CYS A 331 10.34 -0.62 38.37
N THR A 332 9.33 -1.12 39.06
CA THR A 332 9.21 -2.51 39.50
C THR A 332 7.89 -3.13 39.05
N LEU A 333 7.83 -4.47 38.94
CA LEU A 333 6.57 -5.14 38.62
C LEU A 333 5.65 -5.16 39.86
N PRO A 334 4.37 -4.76 39.72
CA PRO A 334 3.41 -4.77 40.83
C PRO A 334 2.98 -6.18 41.19
N THR A 335 2.64 -6.41 42.47
CA THR A 335 2.07 -7.66 42.97
C THR A 335 0.59 -7.49 43.23
N PHE A 336 -0.26 -8.33 42.60
CA PHE A 336 -1.68 -8.37 42.88
C PHE A 336 -1.97 -9.27 44.05
N VAL A 337 -2.74 -8.76 45.02
CA VAL A 337 -3.18 -9.48 46.22
C VAL A 337 -4.71 -9.61 46.21
N GLY A 338 -5.27 -10.69 46.72
CA GLY A 338 -6.73 -10.86 46.94
C GLY A 338 -7.56 -11.23 45.71
N GLY A 339 -6.97 -11.70 44.62
CA GLY A 339 -7.73 -12.26 43.48
C GLY A 339 -8.23 -13.69 43.79
N GLU A 340 -9.54 -13.98 43.58
CA GLU A 340 -9.97 -15.37 43.46
C GLU A 340 -9.17 -16.07 42.36
N PRO A 341 -8.72 -17.32 42.57
CA PRO A 341 -8.02 -18.03 41.50
C PRO A 341 -9.00 -18.19 40.34
N VAL A 342 -8.64 -17.70 39.15
CA VAL A 342 -9.32 -18.04 37.91
C VAL A 342 -9.27 -19.56 37.81
N ALA A 343 -10.44 -20.18 37.83
CA ALA A 343 -10.60 -21.63 37.72
C ALA A 343 -10.23 -22.01 36.27
N ASP A 344 -8.97 -22.25 36.03
CA ASP A 344 -8.55 -23.06 34.90
C ASP A 344 -7.52 -24.10 35.41
N GLY A 345 -7.83 -25.36 35.10
CA GLY A 345 -7.30 -26.55 35.78
C GLY A 345 -5.81 -26.75 35.57
N GLY A 346 -5.05 -26.49 36.59
CA GLY A 346 -3.64 -26.88 36.69
C GLY A 346 -3.22 -26.87 38.16
N ALA A 347 -3.35 -27.99 38.84
CA ALA A 347 -2.84 -28.20 40.18
C ALA A 347 -1.31 -28.03 40.17
N LEU A 348 -0.81 -26.96 40.80
CA LEU A 348 0.56 -26.90 41.32
C LEU A 348 0.46 -26.98 42.83
N ASP A 349 0.66 -28.21 43.32
CA ASP A 349 1.00 -28.52 44.70
C ASP A 349 2.33 -27.82 45.04
N GLY A 350 2.30 -26.79 45.84
CA GLY A 350 3.45 -26.09 46.39
C GLY A 350 3.06 -25.52 47.76
N ASP A 351 3.25 -26.34 48.79
CA ASP A 351 3.18 -25.99 50.21
C ASP A 351 4.22 -24.90 50.50
N VAL A 352 3.79 -23.64 50.55
CA VAL A 352 4.62 -22.55 51.11
C VAL A 352 4.12 -22.25 52.50
N GLY A 353 4.92 -22.66 53.45
CA GLY A 353 4.71 -22.52 54.86
C GLY A 353 4.35 -21.12 55.32
N ARG A 354 3.19 -21.04 55.98
CA ARG A 354 2.79 -19.94 56.85
C ARG A 354 3.74 -19.85 58.02
N ASP A 355 4.69 -18.93 58.00
CA ASP A 355 5.29 -18.43 59.22
C ASP A 355 4.69 -17.07 59.54
N ALA A 356 3.72 -17.08 60.45
CA ALA A 356 3.05 -15.90 60.96
C ALA A 356 3.94 -15.24 62.02
N GLY A 357 4.71 -14.23 61.58
CA GLY A 357 5.26 -13.21 62.48
C GLY A 357 4.17 -12.24 62.90
N ALA A 358 3.79 -12.35 64.17
CA ALA A 358 2.83 -11.51 64.84
C ALA A 358 3.33 -10.04 64.93
N ASP A 359 2.72 -9.14 64.14
CA ASP A 359 2.49 -7.76 64.57
C ASP A 359 1.16 -7.29 63.99
N GLY A 360 0.26 -6.89 64.89
CA GLY A 360 -1.17 -6.70 64.67
C GLY A 360 -1.57 -5.68 63.61
N ARG A 361 -1.77 -6.17 62.42
CA ARG A 361 -2.56 -5.48 61.39
C ARG A 361 -3.84 -6.29 61.15
N GLY A 362 -4.98 -5.67 61.41
CA GLY A 362 -6.30 -6.27 61.28
C GLY A 362 -6.51 -6.85 59.89
N ALA A 363 -7.37 -7.88 59.82
CA ALA A 363 -7.84 -8.53 58.61
C ALA A 363 -8.74 -7.57 57.74
N GLY A 364 -8.12 -6.56 57.19
CA GLY A 364 -8.72 -5.71 56.15
C GLY A 364 -7.85 -5.89 54.92
N GLY A 365 -8.44 -6.25 53.76
CA GLY A 365 -7.70 -6.44 52.52
C GLY A 365 -6.79 -5.24 52.21
N VAL A 366 -5.70 -5.49 51.55
CA VAL A 366 -4.76 -4.43 51.07
C VAL A 366 -5.36 -3.84 49.81
N GLY A 367 -6.05 -2.70 49.88
CA GLY A 367 -6.58 -2.07 48.67
C GLY A 367 -5.44 -1.66 47.71
N ILE A 368 -4.48 -0.85 48.22
CA ILE A 368 -3.23 -0.48 47.54
C ILE A 368 -2.16 -0.13 48.57
N ALA A 369 -0.95 -0.61 48.36
CA ALA A 369 0.25 -0.22 49.12
C ALA A 369 1.39 0.10 48.13
N ILE A 370 1.97 1.27 48.25
CA ILE A 370 3.11 1.76 47.46
C ILE A 370 4.23 2.07 48.42
N GLU A 371 5.42 1.53 48.19
CA GLU A 371 6.64 1.82 48.93
C GLU A 371 7.65 2.48 47.96
N GLY A 372 8.24 3.62 48.34
CA GLY A 372 9.21 4.36 47.56
C GLY A 372 8.70 4.89 46.22
N GLY A 373 7.39 5.16 46.15
CA GLY A 373 6.77 5.67 44.89
C GLY A 373 7.24 7.05 44.52
N ARG A 374 7.64 7.27 43.27
CA ARG A 374 8.02 8.58 42.71
C ARG A 374 7.19 8.88 41.47
N SER A 375 6.65 10.10 41.40
CA SER A 375 5.81 10.48 40.25
C SER A 375 6.66 10.96 39.08
N PRO A 376 6.60 10.32 37.89
CA PRO A 376 7.24 10.80 36.68
C PRO A 376 6.51 12.00 36.05
N LEU A 377 5.34 12.38 36.59
CA LEU A 377 4.50 13.47 36.06
C LEU A 377 4.89 14.84 36.60
N LEU A 378 5.91 14.92 37.46
CA LEU A 378 6.40 16.19 38.01
C LEU A 378 7.42 16.81 37.05
N ASP A 379 7.33 18.16 36.90
CA ASP A 379 8.25 18.94 36.06
C ASP A 379 9.57 19.24 36.79
N VAL A 380 10.22 18.17 37.27
CA VAL A 380 11.54 18.17 37.90
C VAL A 380 12.27 16.89 37.53
N ALA A 381 13.61 16.86 37.69
CA ALA A 381 14.38 15.65 37.42
C ALA A 381 13.89 14.50 38.34
N PHE A 382 13.69 13.30 37.80
CA PHE A 382 13.13 12.17 38.55
C PHE A 382 13.92 11.84 39.82
N ALA A 383 15.26 11.96 39.79
CA ALA A 383 16.12 11.77 40.94
C ALA A 383 15.91 12.81 42.08
N GLU A 384 15.30 13.95 41.79
CA GLU A 384 14.98 15.01 42.78
C GLU A 384 13.58 14.85 43.39
N VAL A 385 12.78 13.89 42.85
CA VAL A 385 11.46 13.59 43.41
C VAL A 385 11.60 12.84 44.72
N ASP A 386 11.07 13.38 45.81
CA ASP A 386 11.06 12.68 47.09
C ASP A 386 10.13 11.42 46.98
N PRO A 387 10.62 10.25 47.46
CA PRO A 387 9.81 9.03 47.44
C PRO A 387 8.65 9.14 48.43
N VAL A 388 7.52 8.52 48.09
CA VAL A 388 6.30 8.50 48.87
C VAL A 388 5.91 7.07 49.23
N ASP A 389 5.67 6.83 50.51
CA ASP A 389 5.05 5.60 50.99
C ASP A 389 3.55 5.89 51.24
N TYR A 390 2.69 5.06 50.59
CA TYR A 390 1.26 5.25 50.67
C TYR A 390 0.50 3.91 50.73
N ALA A 391 -0.36 3.75 51.75
CA ALA A 391 -1.17 2.54 51.88
C ALA A 391 -2.61 2.88 52.22
N VAL A 392 -3.54 2.27 51.49
CA VAL A 392 -5.00 2.47 51.65
C VAL A 392 -5.73 1.14 51.55
N SER A 393 -6.57 0.85 52.53
CA SER A 393 -7.41 -0.35 52.55
C SER A 393 -8.93 -0.08 52.67
N GLY A 394 -9.34 1.15 52.38
CA GLY A 394 -10.74 1.57 52.45
C GLY A 394 -10.92 3.08 52.24
N PRO A 395 -12.11 3.66 52.47
CA PRO A 395 -12.35 5.05 52.29
C PRO A 395 -11.35 5.91 53.10
N THR A 396 -10.58 6.74 52.41
CA THR A 396 -9.50 7.49 53.04
C THR A 396 -9.61 8.98 52.66
N LEU A 397 -9.37 9.88 53.66
CA LEU A 397 -9.31 11.31 53.45
C LEU A 397 -7.87 11.79 53.53
N LEU A 398 -7.31 12.26 52.39
CA LEU A 398 -6.01 12.90 52.33
C LEU A 398 -6.13 14.40 52.61
N SER A 399 -5.60 14.84 53.75
CA SER A 399 -5.62 16.26 54.13
C SER A 399 -4.20 16.81 54.31
N GLY A 400 -4.01 18.10 54.12
CA GLY A 400 -2.71 18.77 54.26
C GLY A 400 -2.71 20.14 53.63
N VAL A 401 -1.60 20.89 53.77
CA VAL A 401 -1.41 22.20 53.13
C VAL A 401 -1.41 22.12 51.60
N ASN A 402 -1.78 23.20 50.89
CA ASN A 402 -1.91 23.15 49.43
C ASN A 402 -0.59 22.90 48.69
N SER A 403 0.55 23.18 49.30
CA SER A 403 1.89 22.87 48.77
C SER A 403 2.43 21.48 49.18
N GLY A 404 1.62 20.64 49.84
CA GLY A 404 2.05 19.40 50.45
C GLY A 404 1.96 18.17 49.55
N GLY A 405 1.96 18.32 48.23
CA GLY A 405 2.03 17.18 47.27
C GLY A 405 0.78 16.32 47.16
N LYS A 406 -0.38 16.71 47.74
CA LYS A 406 -1.62 15.89 47.73
C LYS A 406 -2.07 15.45 46.32
N THR A 407 -2.08 16.42 45.41
CA THR A 407 -2.49 16.13 44.01
C THR A 407 -1.48 15.21 43.34
N SER A 408 -0.19 15.51 43.52
CA SER A 408 0.89 14.64 42.95
C SER A 408 0.88 13.21 43.50
N THR A 409 0.48 13.04 44.81
CA THR A 409 0.30 11.69 45.37
C THR A 409 -0.92 11.01 44.75
N LEU A 410 -2.04 11.71 44.54
CA LEU A 410 -3.20 11.14 43.88
C LEU A 410 -2.92 10.79 42.40
N ASP A 411 -2.18 11.67 41.68
CA ASP A 411 -1.73 11.43 40.32
C ASP A 411 -0.84 10.18 40.26
N LEU A 412 0.11 10.01 41.21
CA LEU A 412 0.95 8.83 41.31
C LEU A 412 0.12 7.56 41.58
N VAL A 413 -0.82 7.59 42.52
CA VAL A 413 -1.70 6.46 42.83
C VAL A 413 -2.52 6.05 41.59
N ALA A 414 -3.11 7.02 40.91
CA ALA A 414 -3.86 6.76 39.68
C ALA A 414 -2.97 6.16 38.57
N LEU A 415 -1.78 6.71 38.38
CA LEU A 415 -0.80 6.20 37.42
C LEU A 415 -0.39 4.75 37.74
N VAL A 416 -0.03 4.48 39.00
CA VAL A 416 0.33 3.14 39.48
C VAL A 416 -0.80 2.14 39.25
N VAL A 417 -2.06 2.49 39.56
CA VAL A 417 -3.19 1.62 39.33
C VAL A 417 -3.38 1.34 37.83
N VAL A 418 -3.28 2.35 36.99
CA VAL A 418 -3.43 2.18 35.52
C VAL A 418 -2.33 1.27 35.00
N LEU A 419 -1.07 1.57 35.25
CA LEU A 419 0.07 0.78 34.78
C LEU A 419 -0.01 -0.67 35.30
N ALA A 420 -0.29 -0.85 36.59
CA ALA A 420 -0.42 -2.17 37.19
C ALA A 420 -1.54 -3.01 36.55
N GLN A 421 -2.72 -2.40 36.33
CA GLN A 421 -3.85 -3.07 35.68
C GLN A 421 -3.59 -3.41 34.21
N MET A 422 -2.71 -2.68 33.54
CA MET A 422 -2.19 -2.99 32.20
C MET A 422 -1.10 -4.09 32.24
N GLY A 423 -0.60 -4.49 33.42
CA GLY A 423 0.50 -5.43 33.57
C GLY A 423 1.88 -4.80 33.37
N LEU A 424 1.97 -3.47 33.36
CA LEU A 424 3.21 -2.73 33.14
C LEU A 424 3.99 -2.48 34.46
N PRO A 425 5.31 -2.26 34.40
CA PRO A 425 6.11 -1.84 35.54
C PRO A 425 5.67 -0.46 36.04
N VAL A 426 5.79 -0.25 37.34
CA VAL A 426 5.31 0.96 38.06
C VAL A 426 6.46 1.68 38.72
N PRO A 427 6.48 3.04 38.77
CA PRO A 427 7.56 3.86 39.29
C PRO A 427 7.58 3.86 40.83
N ALA A 428 7.94 2.75 41.42
CA ALA A 428 8.05 2.54 42.87
C ALA A 428 8.98 1.38 43.18
N GLU A 429 9.53 1.34 44.43
CA GLU A 429 10.35 0.24 44.89
C GLU A 429 9.55 -1.07 45.11
N ARG A 430 8.29 -0.91 45.52
CA ARG A 430 7.35 -2.02 45.71
C ARG A 430 5.93 -1.56 45.64
N VAL A 431 5.06 -2.33 44.94
CA VAL A 431 3.61 -2.11 44.89
C VAL A 431 2.86 -3.41 45.12
N GLU A 432 1.93 -3.36 46.06
CA GLU A 432 0.91 -4.40 46.26
C GLU A 432 -0.47 -3.78 46.09
N LEU A 433 -1.34 -4.36 45.24
CA LEU A 433 -2.67 -3.84 45.03
C LEU A 433 -3.69 -4.94 44.75
N GLU A 434 -4.96 -4.67 45.06
CA GLU A 434 -6.10 -5.48 44.64
C GLU A 434 -6.45 -5.17 43.17
N ARG A 435 -7.15 -6.06 42.49
CA ARG A 435 -7.72 -5.80 41.17
C ARG A 435 -8.96 -4.93 41.33
N PHE A 436 -8.97 -3.80 40.63
CA PHE A 436 -10.12 -2.88 40.60
C PHE A 436 -10.90 -3.12 39.30
N SER A 437 -12.22 -3.16 39.40
CA SER A 437 -13.10 -3.22 38.22
C SER A 437 -13.22 -1.86 37.53
N GLU A 438 -13.11 -0.78 38.30
CA GLU A 438 -13.27 0.59 37.81
C GLU A 438 -12.33 1.52 38.55
N LEU A 439 -11.77 2.52 37.83
CA LEU A 439 -11.00 3.61 38.38
C LEU A 439 -11.63 4.93 37.95
N HIS A 440 -12.16 5.68 38.91
CA HIS A 440 -12.71 7.02 38.70
C HIS A 440 -11.75 8.04 39.27
N TYR A 441 -11.11 8.83 38.39
CA TYR A 441 -10.20 9.88 38.79
C TYR A 441 -10.78 11.25 38.43
N TYR A 442 -10.89 12.13 39.41
CA TYR A 442 -11.36 13.49 39.22
C TYR A 442 -10.36 14.51 39.78
N ALA A 443 -9.72 15.26 38.89
CA ALA A 443 -8.86 16.39 39.24
C ALA A 443 -9.58 17.71 38.94
N LYS A 444 -9.68 18.58 39.94
CA LYS A 444 -10.25 19.91 39.77
C LYS A 444 -9.30 20.80 38.97
N THR A 445 -9.66 21.10 37.72
CA THR A 445 -8.97 22.15 36.95
C THR A 445 -9.16 23.52 37.64
N GLN A 446 -8.06 24.22 37.90
CA GLN A 446 -8.10 25.56 38.50
C GLN A 446 -8.97 26.50 37.64
N GLY A 447 -10.07 27.03 38.20
CA GLY A 447 -10.81 28.11 37.57
C GLY A 447 -12.28 28.26 37.85
N THR A 448 -13.02 27.25 38.32
CA THR A 448 -14.46 27.39 38.58
C THR A 448 -14.85 26.90 39.95
N LEU A 449 -15.02 27.85 40.90
CA LEU A 449 -15.75 27.66 42.13
C LEU A 449 -17.26 27.72 41.81
N ASP A 450 -17.80 26.65 41.21
CA ASP A 450 -19.24 26.53 41.05
C ASP A 450 -19.73 25.40 41.95
N ALA A 451 -20.59 25.78 42.93
CA ALA A 451 -21.19 24.82 43.88
C ALA A 451 -22.00 23.70 43.16
N GLY A 452 -22.41 23.92 41.91
CA GLY A 452 -23.07 22.94 41.05
C GLY A 452 -22.15 21.87 40.44
N ALA A 453 -20.86 22.15 40.31
CA ALA A 453 -19.90 21.17 39.71
C ALA A 453 -19.68 19.97 40.62
N PHE A 454 -19.71 20.13 41.97
CA PHE A 454 -19.58 19.01 42.90
C PHE A 454 -20.82 18.09 42.87
N GLU A 455 -22.00 18.67 42.70
CA GLU A 455 -23.26 17.91 42.65
C GLU A 455 -23.41 17.18 41.30
N SER A 456 -22.92 17.74 40.18
CA SER A 456 -22.89 17.05 38.88
C SER A 456 -21.91 15.89 38.91
N THR A 457 -20.71 16.07 39.47
CA THR A 457 -19.71 15.02 39.62
C THR A 457 -20.22 13.84 40.46
N LEU A 458 -20.92 14.11 41.58
CA LEU A 458 -21.55 13.05 42.41
C LEU A 458 -22.67 12.31 41.68
N ARG A 459 -23.33 12.92 40.69
CA ARG A 459 -24.32 12.23 39.84
C ARG A 459 -23.68 11.33 38.81
N ASP A 460 -22.53 11.73 38.28
CA ASP A 460 -21.78 10.93 37.28
C ASP A 460 -21.13 9.68 37.90
N PHE A 461 -20.98 9.63 39.24
CA PHE A 461 -20.52 8.48 40.02
C PHE A 461 -21.65 7.56 40.51
N ARG A 462 -22.91 7.70 40.06
CA ARG A 462 -24.04 6.85 40.37
C ARG A 462 -24.42 6.01 39.15
#